data_beb33452c2040c10e5ed0265edd2b66e
#
_entry.id   beb33452c2040c10e5ed0265edd2b66e
#
_cell.length_a   1.000
_cell.length_b   1.000
_cell.length_c   1.000
_cell.angle_alpha   90.00
_cell.angle_beta   90.00
_cell.angle_gamma   90.00
#
_symmetry.space_group_name_H-M   'P 1'
#
loop_
_entity.id
_entity.type
_entity.pdbx_description
1 polymer ?
#
loop_
_entity_poly.entity_id
_entity_poly.type
_entity_poly.pdbx_seq_one_letter_code
_entity_poly.pdbx_strand_id
1 'polypeptide(L)'
;GDRTRIGLGNTLIGPVTIGDDVRLAQNIVLSGLNHNYEDVSQPIHAQGVSTAPIVVEAESWIGAYTVVVAGVTIGKHSIVAGGSVVTIDVPPYSVVVGNPARVVKTYNFETETWERVPSKKLIAV
;
A
#
# COMPACT_ATOMS: atom_id res chain seq x y z
N GLY A 1 -13.28 7.82 -2.74
CA GLY A 1 -14.13 7.61 -3.89
C GLY A 1 -15.48 7.02 -3.52
N ASP A 2 -16.31 6.83 -4.52
CA ASP A 2 -17.66 6.32 -4.34
C ASP A 2 -17.65 4.86 -3.88
N ARG A 3 -18.66 4.47 -3.07
CA ARG A 3 -18.84 3.11 -2.55
C ARG A 3 -17.63 2.54 -1.79
N THR A 4 -16.70 3.39 -1.40
CA THR A 4 -15.53 3.02 -0.61
C THR A 4 -15.93 2.90 0.87
N ARG A 5 -15.37 1.91 1.55
CA ARG A 5 -15.57 1.70 2.98
C ARG A 5 -14.24 1.69 3.71
N ILE A 6 -14.18 2.45 4.78
CA ILE A 6 -13.00 2.58 5.63
C ILE A 6 -13.38 2.05 7.01
N GLY A 7 -12.68 1.02 7.46
CA GLY A 7 -12.89 0.41 8.77
C GLY A 7 -12.42 1.31 9.92
N LEU A 8 -12.55 0.83 11.14
CA LEU A 8 -12.21 1.59 12.34
C LEU A 8 -10.70 1.65 12.57
N GLY A 9 -10.25 2.75 13.19
CA GLY A 9 -8.87 2.90 13.65
C GLY A 9 -7.85 3.16 12.55
N ASN A 10 -8.29 3.52 11.36
CA ASN A 10 -7.38 3.85 10.25
C ASN A 10 -6.77 5.21 10.43
N THR A 11 -5.49 5.32 10.11
CA THR A 11 -4.72 6.57 10.15
C THR A 11 -4.25 6.92 8.75
N LEU A 12 -4.67 8.08 8.28
CA LEU A 12 -4.32 8.62 6.97
C LEU A 12 -3.59 9.93 7.19
N ILE A 13 -2.32 9.99 6.80
CA ILE A 13 -1.46 11.15 7.03
C ILE A 13 -0.90 11.63 5.70
N GLY A 14 -0.97 12.95 5.50
CA GLY A 14 -0.43 13.58 4.30
C GLY A 14 -1.31 13.36 3.08
N PRO A 15 -0.77 13.50 1.87
CA PRO A 15 -1.54 13.38 0.64
C PRO A 15 -1.88 11.91 0.34
N VAL A 16 -3.15 11.55 0.55
CA VAL A 16 -3.68 10.21 0.28
C VAL A 16 -4.91 10.32 -0.60
N THR A 17 -4.92 9.58 -1.70
CA THR A 17 -6.07 9.46 -2.59
C THR A 17 -6.59 8.02 -2.57
N ILE A 18 -7.88 7.86 -2.36
CA ILE A 18 -8.55 6.55 -2.35
C ILE A 18 -9.63 6.54 -3.43
N GLY A 19 -9.53 5.60 -4.34
CA GLY A 19 -10.46 5.44 -5.46
C GLY A 19 -11.82 4.89 -5.06
N ASP A 20 -12.61 4.55 -6.06
CA ASP A 20 -13.95 3.99 -5.90
C ASP A 20 -13.90 2.51 -5.51
N ASP A 21 -14.94 2.04 -4.83
CA ASP A 21 -15.11 0.63 -4.50
C ASP A 21 -13.97 0.00 -3.68
N VAL A 22 -13.18 0.83 -2.98
CA VAL A 22 -12.06 0.38 -2.15
C VAL A 22 -12.58 -0.13 -0.80
N ARG A 23 -11.91 -1.14 -0.27
CA ARG A 23 -12.14 -1.65 1.09
C ARG A 23 -10.86 -1.50 1.91
N LEU A 24 -10.91 -0.67 2.94
CA LEU A 24 -9.89 -0.60 3.97
C LEU A 24 -10.41 -1.31 5.22
N ALA A 25 -9.70 -2.34 5.66
CA ALA A 25 -10.03 -3.02 6.91
C ALA A 25 -9.71 -2.13 8.13
N GLN A 26 -9.31 -2.67 9.25
CA GLN A 26 -9.10 -1.92 10.49
C GLN A 26 -7.61 -1.66 10.74
N ASN A 27 -7.33 -0.54 11.43
CA ASN A 27 -6.00 -0.23 11.96
C ASN A 27 -4.91 -0.21 10.88
N ILE A 28 -5.23 0.35 9.72
CA ILE A 28 -4.30 0.55 8.61
C ILE A 28 -3.64 1.89 8.78
N VAL A 29 -2.36 2.00 8.41
CA VAL A 29 -1.64 3.27 8.37
C VAL A 29 -1.23 3.55 6.93
N LEU A 30 -1.74 4.63 6.37
CA LEU A 30 -1.29 5.19 5.10
C LEU A 30 -0.58 6.51 5.42
N SER A 31 0.75 6.52 5.39
CA SER A 31 1.51 7.72 5.74
C SER A 31 2.30 8.24 4.54
N GLY A 32 1.78 9.33 3.96
CA GLY A 32 2.46 10.05 2.88
C GLY A 32 3.48 11.08 3.38
N LEU A 33 3.86 11.01 4.65
CA LEU A 33 4.78 11.96 5.26
C LEU A 33 5.98 11.23 5.84
N ASN A 34 7.18 11.76 5.59
CA ASN A 34 8.43 11.30 6.18
C ASN A 34 9.14 12.45 6.87
N HIS A 35 9.82 12.17 7.97
CA HIS A 35 10.76 13.11 8.56
C HIS A 35 12.07 13.11 7.78
N ASN A 36 12.62 14.29 7.56
CA ASN A 36 13.97 14.42 6.99
C ASN A 36 14.99 14.13 8.10
N TYR A 37 16.03 13.37 7.78
CA TYR A 37 16.98 12.87 8.79
C TYR A 37 18.45 12.87 8.34
N GLU A 38 18.69 13.22 7.09
CA GLU A 38 19.99 13.00 6.44
C GLU A 38 21.11 13.85 7.06
N ASP A 39 20.78 15.01 7.60
CA ASP A 39 21.74 15.88 8.26
C ASP A 39 21.97 15.39 9.71
N VAL A 40 23.07 14.68 9.92
CA VAL A 40 23.43 14.12 11.24
C VAL A 40 23.87 15.17 12.25
N SER A 41 24.08 16.42 11.83
CA SER A 41 24.43 17.52 12.74
C SER A 41 23.22 18.13 13.45
N GLN A 42 22.00 17.77 13.04
CA GLN A 42 20.76 18.29 13.60
C GLN A 42 19.85 17.15 14.08
N PRO A 43 19.07 17.36 15.15
CA PRO A 43 18.03 16.40 15.52
C PRO A 43 16.98 16.31 14.42
N ILE A 44 16.39 15.14 14.26
CA ILE A 44 15.43 14.86 13.18
C ILE A 44 14.26 15.85 13.19
N HIS A 45 13.73 16.18 14.38
CA HIS A 45 12.61 17.10 14.47
C HIS A 45 12.90 18.52 13.95
N ALA A 46 14.16 18.91 13.84
CA ALA A 46 14.59 20.22 13.36
C ALA A 46 14.78 20.28 11.83
N GLN A 47 14.72 19.14 11.14
CA GLN A 47 15.02 19.04 9.71
C GLN A 47 13.78 19.14 8.82
N GLY A 48 12.59 19.25 9.40
CA GLY A 48 11.35 19.32 8.66
C GLY A 48 10.87 17.96 8.16
N VAL A 49 9.89 18.01 7.25
CA VAL A 49 9.24 16.82 6.71
C VAL A 49 9.17 16.90 5.20
N SER A 50 9.08 15.73 4.56
CA SER A 50 8.81 15.60 3.13
C SER A 50 7.55 14.78 2.94
N THR A 51 6.79 15.06 1.89
CA THR A 51 5.59 14.31 1.56
C THR A 51 5.68 13.72 0.16
N ALA A 52 5.07 12.55 -0.02
CA ALA A 52 4.85 11.96 -1.32
C ALA A 52 3.47 11.26 -1.32
N PRO A 53 2.65 11.45 -2.36
CA PRO A 53 1.28 10.98 -2.35
C PRO A 53 1.22 9.46 -2.34
N ILE A 54 0.26 8.94 -1.55
CA ILE A 54 -0.18 7.55 -1.62
C ILE A 54 -1.45 7.52 -2.45
N VAL A 55 -1.53 6.60 -3.39
CA VAL A 55 -2.72 6.38 -4.21
C VAL A 55 -3.19 4.94 -4.03
N VAL A 56 -4.43 4.77 -3.62
CA VAL A 56 -5.11 3.47 -3.63
C VAL A 56 -6.12 3.51 -4.76
N GLU A 57 -5.83 2.77 -5.81
CA GLU A 57 -6.69 2.74 -7.00
C GLU A 57 -7.97 1.94 -6.74
N ALA A 58 -8.94 2.10 -7.64
CA ALA A 58 -10.28 1.54 -7.49
C ALA A 58 -10.29 0.02 -7.28
N GLU A 59 -11.33 -0.46 -6.60
CA GLU A 59 -11.62 -1.88 -6.40
C GLU A 59 -10.59 -2.64 -5.55
N SER A 60 -9.66 -1.96 -4.91
CA SER A 60 -8.63 -2.58 -4.08
C SER A 60 -9.12 -2.91 -2.68
N TRP A 61 -8.49 -3.89 -2.08
CA TRP A 61 -8.76 -4.30 -0.70
C TRP A 61 -7.45 -4.32 0.11
N ILE A 62 -7.41 -3.52 1.16
CA ILE A 62 -6.27 -3.44 2.07
C ILE A 62 -6.65 -4.14 3.38
N GLY A 63 -5.93 -5.18 3.72
CA GLY A 63 -6.14 -5.97 4.94
C GLY A 63 -5.75 -5.21 6.21
N ALA A 64 -6.27 -5.67 7.35
CA ALA A 64 -6.04 -5.03 8.65
C ALA A 64 -4.54 -4.97 9.00
N TYR A 65 -4.17 -3.94 9.77
CA TYR A 65 -2.80 -3.73 10.26
C TYR A 65 -1.75 -3.59 9.15
N THR A 66 -2.16 -3.18 7.96
CA THR A 66 -1.23 -2.86 6.87
C THR A 66 -0.62 -1.48 7.08
N VAL A 67 0.65 -1.34 6.72
CA VAL A 67 1.34 -0.05 6.64
C VAL A 67 1.75 0.19 5.20
N VAL A 68 1.42 1.37 4.68
CA VAL A 68 1.83 1.81 3.34
C VAL A 68 2.66 3.07 3.49
N VAL A 69 3.87 3.06 2.95
CA VAL A 69 4.80 4.19 3.06
C VAL A 69 4.56 5.23 1.96
N ALA A 70 5.10 6.43 2.19
CA ALA A 70 4.94 7.56 1.29
C ALA A 70 5.36 7.23 -0.16
N GLY A 71 4.60 7.73 -1.11
CA GLY A 71 4.88 7.61 -2.54
C GLY A 71 4.39 6.33 -3.21
N VAL A 72 3.77 5.42 -2.45
CA VAL A 72 3.30 4.13 -3.00
C VAL A 72 1.95 4.27 -3.68
N THR A 73 1.81 3.64 -4.85
CA THR A 73 0.55 3.41 -5.54
C THR A 73 0.15 1.94 -5.41
N ILE A 74 -1.05 1.70 -4.87
CA ILE A 74 -1.69 0.38 -4.88
C ILE A 74 -2.53 0.30 -6.15
N GLY A 75 -2.15 -0.56 -7.07
CA GLY A 75 -2.82 -0.69 -8.37
C GLY A 75 -4.25 -1.22 -8.26
N LYS A 76 -5.03 -0.96 -9.29
CA LYS A 76 -6.45 -1.34 -9.37
C LYS A 76 -6.67 -2.83 -9.06
N HIS A 77 -7.75 -3.11 -8.33
CA HIS A 77 -8.21 -4.48 -8.02
C HIS A 77 -7.11 -5.35 -7.39
N SER A 78 -6.26 -4.73 -6.59
CA SER A 78 -5.19 -5.43 -5.87
C SER A 78 -5.58 -5.69 -4.42
N ILE A 79 -5.03 -6.73 -3.86
CA ILE A 79 -5.25 -7.15 -2.48
C ILE A 79 -3.93 -7.05 -1.73
N VAL A 80 -3.94 -6.32 -0.63
CA VAL A 80 -2.84 -6.29 0.32
C VAL A 80 -3.23 -7.11 1.54
N ALA A 81 -2.54 -8.21 1.78
CA ALA A 81 -2.84 -9.08 2.92
C ALA A 81 -2.57 -8.37 4.24
N GLY A 82 -3.36 -8.70 5.26
CA GLY A 82 -3.23 -8.09 6.57
C GLY A 82 -1.83 -8.21 7.16
N GLY A 83 -1.40 -7.19 7.90
CA GLY A 83 -0.09 -7.14 8.52
C GLY A 83 1.08 -6.87 7.56
N SER A 84 0.81 -6.55 6.32
CA SER A 84 1.86 -6.27 5.33
C SER A 84 2.42 -4.86 5.49
N VAL A 85 3.67 -4.68 5.07
CA VAL A 85 4.30 -3.36 4.95
C VAL A 85 4.66 -3.14 3.48
N VAL A 86 3.92 -2.24 2.84
CA VAL A 86 4.07 -1.96 1.40
C VAL A 86 5.04 -0.81 1.21
N THR A 87 6.18 -1.09 0.59
CA THR A 87 7.30 -0.15 0.46
C THR A 87 7.53 0.36 -0.96
N ILE A 88 6.98 -0.31 -1.97
CA ILE A 88 7.00 0.11 -3.37
C ILE A 88 5.65 -0.19 -4.03
N ASP A 89 5.44 0.33 -5.24
CA ASP A 89 4.17 0.22 -5.94
C ASP A 89 3.71 -1.24 -6.10
N VAL A 90 2.41 -1.44 -5.95
CA VAL A 90 1.75 -2.72 -6.17
C VAL A 90 1.14 -2.73 -7.55
N PRO A 91 1.51 -3.69 -8.42
CA PRO A 91 0.91 -3.79 -9.75
C PRO A 91 -0.61 -4.04 -9.65
N PRO A 92 -1.40 -3.54 -10.62
CA PRO A 92 -2.82 -3.86 -10.67
C PRO A 92 -3.06 -5.38 -10.73
N TYR A 93 -4.21 -5.81 -10.23
CA TYR A 93 -4.63 -7.21 -10.28
C TYR A 93 -3.63 -8.17 -9.65
N SER A 94 -3.10 -7.78 -8.48
CA SER A 94 -2.08 -8.54 -7.76
C SER A 94 -2.49 -8.77 -6.31
N VAL A 95 -1.99 -9.82 -5.71
CA VAL A 95 -2.03 -10.06 -4.26
C VAL A 95 -0.62 -9.91 -3.72
N VAL A 96 -0.45 -9.06 -2.72
CA VAL A 96 0.83 -8.85 -2.05
C VAL A 96 0.74 -9.22 -0.58
N VAL A 97 1.84 -9.74 -0.03
CA VAL A 97 1.91 -10.22 1.36
C VAL A 97 3.30 -9.96 1.93
N GLY A 98 3.35 -9.59 3.17
CA GLY A 98 4.57 -9.62 3.98
C GLY A 98 5.20 -8.27 4.27
N ASN A 99 6.39 -8.33 4.85
CA ASN A 99 7.20 -7.17 5.22
C ASN A 99 8.68 -7.40 4.83
N PRO A 100 9.20 -6.75 3.77
CA PRO A 100 8.43 -5.96 2.82
C PRO A 100 7.46 -6.81 2.01
N ALA A 101 6.34 -6.23 1.61
CA ALA A 101 5.31 -6.94 0.86
C ALA A 101 5.84 -7.38 -0.51
N ARG A 102 5.44 -8.58 -0.93
CA ARG A 102 5.83 -9.18 -2.20
C ARG A 102 4.62 -9.68 -2.94
N VAL A 103 4.64 -9.61 -4.27
CA VAL A 103 3.59 -10.18 -5.11
C VAL A 103 3.63 -11.70 -5.00
N VAL A 104 2.50 -12.29 -4.58
CA VAL A 104 2.35 -13.75 -4.45
C VAL A 104 1.36 -14.33 -5.43
N LYS A 105 0.47 -13.50 -5.99
CA LYS A 105 -0.49 -13.88 -7.03
C LYS A 105 -0.71 -12.73 -8.00
N THR A 106 -0.98 -13.08 -9.25
CA THR A 106 -1.44 -12.14 -10.27
C THR A 106 -2.62 -12.74 -11.02
N TYR A 107 -3.49 -11.87 -11.54
CA TYR A 107 -4.62 -12.32 -12.36
C TYR A 107 -4.17 -12.50 -13.81
N ASN A 108 -4.50 -13.65 -14.40
CA ASN A 108 -4.28 -13.93 -15.80
C ASN A 108 -5.59 -13.74 -16.57
N PHE A 109 -5.66 -12.72 -17.41
CA PHE A 109 -6.87 -12.38 -18.17
C PHE A 109 -7.17 -13.35 -19.29
N GLU A 110 -6.20 -14.12 -19.77
CA GLU A 110 -6.40 -15.13 -20.79
C GLU A 110 -7.11 -16.38 -20.23
N THR A 111 -6.67 -16.84 -19.07
CA THR A 111 -7.27 -18.00 -18.39
C THR A 111 -8.40 -17.64 -17.44
N GLU A 112 -8.56 -16.34 -17.14
CA GLU A 112 -9.54 -15.82 -16.17
C GLU A 112 -9.36 -16.43 -14.78
N THR A 113 -8.10 -16.61 -14.37
CA THR A 113 -7.74 -17.19 -13.06
C THR A 113 -6.66 -16.38 -12.36
N TRP A 114 -6.69 -16.43 -11.02
CA TRP A 114 -5.59 -15.97 -10.20
C TRP A 114 -4.52 -17.04 -10.15
N GLU A 115 -3.27 -16.67 -10.45
CA GLU A 115 -2.15 -17.58 -10.53
C GLU A 115 -1.08 -17.21 -9.51
N ARG A 116 -0.50 -18.20 -8.86
CA ARG A 116 0.63 -17.99 -7.96
C ARG A 116 1.87 -17.58 -8.74
N VAL A 117 2.58 -16.59 -8.21
CA VAL A 117 3.91 -16.26 -8.67
C VAL A 117 4.87 -17.30 -8.08
N PRO A 118 5.67 -18.00 -8.90
CA PRO A 118 6.64 -18.96 -8.39
C PRO A 118 7.61 -18.31 -7.40
N SER A 119 7.93 -19.00 -6.29
CA SER A 119 8.77 -18.48 -5.21
C SER A 119 10.12 -17.94 -5.67
N LYS A 120 10.69 -18.53 -6.73
CA LYS A 120 11.94 -18.05 -7.35
C LYS A 120 11.80 -16.72 -8.10
N LYS A 121 10.56 -16.26 -8.34
CA LYS A 121 10.24 -15.03 -9.07
C LYS A 121 9.49 -14.03 -8.22
N LEU A 122 9.41 -14.22 -6.90
CA LEU A 122 8.79 -13.26 -6.01
C LEU A 122 9.55 -11.94 -6.05
N ILE A 123 8.82 -10.85 -6.32
CA ILE A 123 9.37 -9.51 -6.44
C ILE A 123 8.94 -8.70 -5.23
N ALA A 124 9.90 -8.00 -4.59
CA ALA A 124 9.58 -7.05 -3.53
C ALA A 124 8.78 -5.86 -4.08
N VAL A 125 7.71 -5.47 -3.38
CA VAL A 125 6.90 -4.30 -3.71
C VAL A 125 6.91 -3.24 -2.63
#